data_0b53c8c8a28e9f571f99735ad75fb007
#
_entry.id   0b53c8c8a28e9f571f99735ad75fb007
#
_cell.length_a   1.000
_cell.length_b   1.000
_cell.length_c   1.000
_cell.angle_alpha   90.00
_cell.angle_beta   90.00
_cell.angle_gamma   90.00
#
_symmetry.space_group_name_H-M   'P 1'
#
loop_
_entity.id
_entity.type
_entity.pdbx_description
1 polymer ?
#
loop_
_entity_poly.entity_id
_entity_poly.type
_entity_poly.pdbx_seq_one_letter_code
_entity_poly.pdbx_strand_id
1 'polypeptide(L)'
;MVILGILILVILFGINSMSKVQNAKFGNRLSALAMLVAIIYTVIKADILTEPIIWLAMAVGLLIGYFMAIKVSMIQMPQTVALLNAFGGLASAIVAMISINMDEKFVAITGILAIFIGVVTFVGSAVAALKLAKVIDGRPIYMPAHSTLLNISLIAVSYTHLTLPTKA
;
A
#
# COMPACT_ATOMS: atom_id res chain seq x y z
N MET A 1 14.24 2.55 17.41
CA MET A 1 13.08 1.64 17.43
C MET A 1 11.82 2.29 18.03
N VAL A 2 11.87 2.87 19.24
CA VAL A 2 10.67 3.46 19.90
C VAL A 2 9.99 4.55 19.06
N ILE A 3 10.76 5.47 18.48
CA ILE A 3 10.19 6.57 17.65
C ILE A 3 9.41 6.03 16.45
N LEU A 4 9.97 5.05 15.73
CA LEU A 4 9.25 4.44 14.59
C LEU A 4 7.98 3.72 15.03
N GLY A 5 8.00 3.05 16.19
CA GLY A 5 6.80 2.43 16.75
C GLY A 5 5.70 3.45 17.07
N ILE A 6 6.07 4.60 17.65
CA ILE A 6 5.10 5.70 17.91
C ILE A 6 4.55 6.25 16.60
N LEU A 7 5.39 6.47 15.58
CA LEU A 7 4.95 6.98 14.29
C LEU A 7 3.98 6.01 13.58
N ILE A 8 4.24 4.70 13.68
CA ILE A 8 3.31 3.67 13.16
C ILE A 8 1.95 3.78 13.86
N LEU A 9 1.92 3.90 15.18
CA LEU A 9 0.66 4.06 15.92
C LEU A 9 -0.08 5.35 15.52
N VAL A 10 0.63 6.45 15.31
CA VAL A 10 0.04 7.72 14.84
C VAL A 10 -0.54 7.56 13.44
N ILE A 11 0.15 6.86 12.52
CA ILE A 11 -0.35 6.58 11.17
C ILE A 11 -1.60 5.70 11.24
N LEU A 12 -1.60 4.64 12.05
CA LEU A 12 -2.78 3.78 12.24
C LEU A 12 -3.97 4.54 12.79
N PHE A 13 -3.74 5.42 13.76
CA PHE A 13 -4.78 6.31 14.29
C PHE A 13 -5.30 7.28 13.21
N GLY A 14 -4.41 7.84 12.39
CA GLY A 14 -4.78 8.68 11.26
C GLY A 14 -5.66 7.94 10.25
N ILE A 15 -5.29 6.71 9.88
CA ILE A 15 -6.07 5.84 8.98
C ILE A 15 -7.46 5.55 9.59
N ASN A 16 -7.52 5.20 10.88
CA ASN A 16 -8.79 4.98 11.56
C ASN A 16 -9.67 6.25 11.59
N SER A 17 -9.06 7.42 11.77
CA SER A 17 -9.79 8.71 11.72
C SER A 17 -10.35 9.01 10.32
N MET A 18 -9.70 8.54 9.24
CA MET A 18 -10.19 8.69 7.86
C MET A 18 -11.44 7.85 7.56
N SER A 19 -11.77 6.84 8.36
CA SER A 19 -13.00 6.06 8.19
C SER A 19 -14.28 6.88 8.39
N LYS A 20 -14.19 8.00 9.11
CA LYS A 20 -15.29 8.94 9.32
C LYS A 20 -15.11 10.17 8.44
N VAL A 21 -16.10 10.47 7.58
CA VAL A 21 -16.05 11.59 6.63
C VAL A 21 -15.70 12.92 7.29
N GLN A 22 -16.25 13.17 8.50
CA GLN A 22 -16.02 14.41 9.25
C GLN A 22 -14.54 14.60 9.66
N ASN A 23 -13.83 13.49 9.94
CA ASN A 23 -12.47 13.49 10.44
C ASN A 23 -11.44 13.13 9.34
N ALA A 24 -11.90 12.85 8.12
CA ALA A 24 -11.04 12.37 7.04
C ALA A 24 -9.88 13.33 6.72
N LYS A 25 -10.14 14.64 6.67
CA LYS A 25 -9.10 15.65 6.44
C LYS A 25 -8.07 15.69 7.56
N PHE A 26 -8.52 15.57 8.82
CA PHE A 26 -7.62 15.53 9.98
C PHE A 26 -6.76 14.27 9.96
N GLY A 27 -7.36 13.09 9.77
CA GLY A 27 -6.66 11.82 9.69
C GLY A 27 -5.60 11.79 8.58
N ASN A 28 -5.94 12.30 7.40
CA ASN A 28 -5.01 12.38 6.27
C ASN A 28 -3.82 13.31 6.57
N ARG A 29 -4.05 14.49 7.15
CA ARG A 29 -2.98 15.42 7.54
C ARG A 29 -2.07 14.83 8.62
N LEU A 30 -2.67 14.17 9.60
CA LEU A 30 -1.92 13.53 10.68
C LEU A 30 -1.01 12.42 10.15
N SER A 31 -1.55 11.55 9.29
CA SER A 31 -0.78 10.48 8.64
C SER A 31 0.34 11.04 7.75
N ALA A 32 0.06 12.10 6.99
CA ALA A 32 1.05 12.75 6.15
C ALA A 32 2.21 13.35 6.97
N LEU A 33 1.90 14.03 8.07
CA LEU A 33 2.92 14.57 8.98
C LEU A 33 3.75 13.47 9.65
N ALA A 34 3.11 12.40 10.11
CA ALA A 34 3.81 11.26 10.70
C ALA A 34 4.74 10.59 9.68
N MET A 35 4.29 10.44 8.42
CA MET A 35 5.09 9.90 7.33
C MET A 35 6.29 10.80 7.03
N LEU A 36 6.10 12.12 6.96
CA LEU A 36 7.18 13.09 6.75
C LEU A 36 8.25 12.98 7.85
N VAL A 37 7.82 12.93 9.11
CA VAL A 37 8.73 12.76 10.26
C VAL A 37 9.48 11.41 10.17
N ALA A 38 8.80 10.33 9.77
CA ALA A 38 9.41 9.02 9.58
C ALA A 38 10.48 9.05 8.49
N ILE A 39 10.22 9.70 7.36
CA ILE A 39 11.18 9.88 6.26
C ILE A 39 12.43 10.64 6.76
N ILE A 40 12.23 11.80 7.38
CA ILE A 40 13.34 12.62 7.91
C ILE A 40 14.17 11.82 8.93
N TYR A 41 13.50 11.13 9.86
CA TYR A 41 14.16 10.30 10.84
C TYR A 41 14.99 9.19 10.20
N THR A 42 14.44 8.51 9.19
CA THR A 42 15.14 7.43 8.49
C THR A 42 16.34 7.94 7.71
N VAL A 43 16.20 9.05 6.98
CA VAL A 43 17.29 9.67 6.23
C VAL A 43 18.46 10.06 7.14
N ILE A 44 18.16 10.63 8.31
CA ILE A 44 19.20 11.01 9.30
C ILE A 44 19.85 9.77 9.93
N LYS A 45 19.05 8.76 10.29
CA LYS A 45 19.55 7.55 10.97
C LYS A 45 20.34 6.62 10.08
N ALA A 46 20.00 6.54 8.80
CA ALA A 46 20.68 5.71 7.83
C ALA A 46 21.93 6.37 7.23
N ASP A 47 22.24 7.60 7.65
CA ASP A 47 23.41 8.39 7.19
C ASP A 47 23.47 8.52 5.65
N ILE A 48 22.31 8.60 5.01
CA ILE A 48 22.17 8.69 3.56
C ILE A 48 22.03 10.14 3.06
N LEU A 49 22.29 11.10 3.94
CA LEU A 49 22.23 12.54 3.61
C LEU A 49 23.19 12.95 2.50
N THR A 50 24.31 12.23 2.37
CA THR A 50 25.37 12.48 1.38
C THR A 50 25.10 11.88 0.01
N GLU A 51 24.10 11.02 -0.12
CA GLU A 51 23.77 10.32 -1.37
C GLU A 51 22.89 11.16 -2.29
N PRO A 52 23.42 11.79 -3.37
CA PRO A 52 22.65 12.72 -4.21
C PRO A 52 21.52 12.04 -4.97
N ILE A 53 21.65 10.73 -5.26
CA ILE A 53 20.62 9.96 -5.99
C ILE A 53 19.32 9.84 -5.19
N ILE A 54 19.40 9.80 -3.86
CA ILE A 54 18.23 9.73 -2.99
C ILE A 54 17.45 11.05 -3.04
N TRP A 55 18.16 12.17 -2.98
CA TRP A 55 17.55 13.50 -3.08
C TRP A 55 16.90 13.72 -4.45
N LEU A 56 17.57 13.27 -5.51
CA LEU A 56 17.01 13.32 -6.86
C LEU A 56 15.72 12.47 -6.95
N ALA A 57 15.75 11.24 -6.46
CA ALA A 57 14.57 10.36 -6.46
C ALA A 57 13.41 10.93 -5.64
N MET A 58 13.71 11.51 -4.46
CA MET A 58 12.71 12.19 -3.63
C MET A 58 12.12 13.42 -4.32
N ALA A 59 12.95 14.24 -4.99
CA ALA A 59 12.47 15.39 -5.73
C ALA A 59 11.56 14.98 -6.90
N VAL A 60 11.95 13.98 -7.68
CA VAL A 60 11.14 13.45 -8.77
C VAL A 60 9.80 12.88 -8.24
N GLY A 61 9.84 12.08 -7.17
CA GLY A 61 8.63 11.55 -6.53
C GLY A 61 7.71 12.65 -6.01
N LEU A 62 8.27 13.70 -5.39
CA LEU A 62 7.52 14.84 -4.90
C LEU A 62 6.85 15.62 -6.05
N LEU A 63 7.55 15.86 -7.14
CA LEU A 63 7.00 16.53 -8.31
C LEU A 63 5.85 15.73 -8.93
N ILE A 64 6.05 14.42 -9.14
CA ILE A 64 5.00 13.54 -9.69
C ILE A 64 3.79 13.53 -8.75
N GLY A 65 3.99 13.34 -7.44
CA GLY A 65 2.93 13.33 -6.44
C GLY A 65 2.17 14.66 -6.39
N TYR A 66 2.87 15.77 -6.45
CA TYR A 66 2.28 17.11 -6.48
C TYR A 66 1.39 17.33 -7.72
N PHE A 67 1.88 16.97 -8.91
CA PHE A 67 1.10 17.08 -10.14
C PHE A 67 -0.14 16.18 -10.10
N MET A 68 0.00 14.96 -9.61
CA MET A 68 -1.14 14.06 -9.42
C MET A 68 -2.17 14.63 -8.45
N ALA A 69 -1.73 15.19 -7.32
CA ALA A 69 -2.63 15.75 -6.31
C ALA A 69 -3.46 16.93 -6.82
N ILE A 70 -2.91 17.75 -7.73
CA ILE A 70 -3.61 18.92 -8.26
C ILE A 70 -4.49 18.58 -9.47
N LYS A 71 -4.03 17.69 -10.35
CA LYS A 71 -4.70 17.45 -11.64
C LYS A 71 -5.74 16.36 -11.62
N VAL A 72 -5.72 15.47 -10.62
CA VAL A 72 -6.65 14.35 -10.55
C VAL A 72 -8.06 14.84 -10.21
N SER A 73 -9.01 14.58 -11.10
CA SER A 73 -10.43 14.84 -10.85
C SER A 73 -11.04 13.78 -9.91
N MET A 74 -12.18 14.11 -9.28
CA MET A 74 -12.89 13.18 -8.38
C MET A 74 -13.23 11.84 -9.05
N ILE A 75 -13.55 11.86 -10.35
CA ILE A 75 -13.87 10.66 -11.14
C ILE A 75 -12.63 9.77 -11.33
N GLN A 76 -11.45 10.38 -11.39
CA GLN A 76 -10.17 9.70 -11.58
C GLN A 76 -9.51 9.24 -10.27
N MET A 77 -10.05 9.63 -9.12
CA MET A 77 -9.52 9.24 -7.81
C MET A 77 -9.34 7.72 -7.65
N PRO A 78 -10.32 6.86 -7.97
CA PRO A 78 -10.16 5.41 -7.80
C PRO A 78 -9.02 4.82 -8.62
N GLN A 79 -8.85 5.27 -9.87
CA GLN A 79 -7.74 4.81 -10.72
C GLN A 79 -6.38 5.28 -10.21
N THR A 80 -6.32 6.53 -9.69
CA THR A 80 -5.09 7.08 -9.12
C THR A 80 -4.67 6.33 -7.86
N VAL A 81 -5.62 6.02 -6.98
CA VAL A 81 -5.37 5.22 -5.77
C VAL A 81 -4.90 3.81 -6.14
N ALA A 82 -5.52 3.17 -7.14
CA ALA A 82 -5.08 1.87 -7.63
C ALA A 82 -3.66 1.93 -8.20
N LEU A 83 -3.31 2.98 -8.94
CA LEU A 83 -1.97 3.18 -9.49
C LEU A 83 -0.92 3.38 -8.38
N LEU A 84 -1.22 4.21 -7.38
CA LEU A 84 -0.34 4.41 -6.22
C LEU A 84 -0.12 3.11 -5.43
N ASN A 85 -1.19 2.32 -5.27
CA ASN A 85 -1.08 1.00 -4.63
C ASN A 85 -0.20 0.04 -5.46
N ALA A 86 -0.31 0.07 -6.79
CA ALA A 86 0.56 -0.71 -7.67
C ALA A 86 2.04 -0.35 -7.44
N PHE A 87 2.39 0.94 -7.48
CA PHE A 87 3.78 1.37 -7.23
C PHE A 87 4.26 1.03 -5.82
N GLY A 88 3.38 1.10 -4.81
CA GLY A 88 3.68 0.64 -3.45
C GLY A 88 4.02 -0.85 -3.40
N GLY A 89 3.24 -1.69 -4.09
CA GLY A 89 3.52 -3.12 -4.23
C GLY A 89 4.86 -3.40 -4.93
N LEU A 90 5.14 -2.68 -6.03
CA LEU A 90 6.41 -2.79 -6.74
C LEU A 90 7.60 -2.38 -5.86
N ALA A 91 7.51 -1.26 -5.17
CA ALA A 91 8.54 -0.79 -4.26
C ALA A 91 8.81 -1.82 -3.14
N SER A 92 7.75 -2.39 -2.56
CA SER A 92 7.87 -3.45 -1.54
C SER A 92 8.58 -4.69 -2.07
N ALA A 93 8.24 -5.13 -3.29
CA ALA A 93 8.90 -6.27 -3.93
C ALA A 93 10.39 -6.01 -4.18
N ILE A 94 10.74 -4.82 -4.71
CA ILE A 94 12.13 -4.44 -4.99
C ILE A 94 12.95 -4.39 -3.70
N VAL A 95 12.42 -3.74 -2.65
CA VAL A 95 13.10 -3.67 -1.35
C VAL A 95 13.33 -5.08 -0.78
N ALA A 96 12.32 -5.95 -0.85
CA ALA A 96 12.47 -7.32 -0.39
C ALA A 96 13.51 -8.10 -1.21
N MET A 97 13.58 -7.91 -2.54
CA MET A 97 14.61 -8.53 -3.38
C MET A 97 16.03 -8.12 -3.01
N ILE A 98 16.22 -6.85 -2.64
CA ILE A 98 17.55 -6.33 -2.26
C ILE A 98 17.92 -6.76 -0.84
N SER A 99 16.93 -6.86 0.06
CA SER A 99 17.15 -7.10 1.49
C SER A 99 17.13 -8.58 1.88
N ILE A 100 16.78 -9.49 0.95
CA ILE A 100 16.65 -10.91 1.23
C ILE A 100 18.02 -11.52 1.57
N ASN A 101 18.12 -12.18 2.71
CA ASN A 101 19.29 -12.97 3.09
C ASN A 101 18.86 -14.45 3.22
N MET A 102 19.43 -15.29 2.37
CA MET A 102 19.10 -16.73 2.31
C MET A 102 19.74 -17.53 3.47
N ASP A 103 20.72 -16.99 4.15
CA ASP A 103 21.37 -17.67 5.28
C ASP A 103 20.48 -17.65 6.54
N GLU A 104 19.61 -16.66 6.65
CA GLU A 104 18.65 -16.54 7.74
C GLU A 104 17.25 -16.98 7.31
N LYS A 105 16.82 -18.16 7.75
CA LYS A 105 15.53 -18.76 7.36
C LYS A 105 14.33 -17.82 7.53
N PHE A 106 14.29 -17.08 8.64
CA PHE A 106 13.18 -16.14 8.88
C PHE A 106 13.17 -14.98 7.87
N VAL A 107 14.35 -14.40 7.59
CA VAL A 107 14.52 -13.32 6.62
C VAL A 107 14.23 -13.82 5.21
N ALA A 108 14.67 -15.04 4.86
CA ALA A 108 14.38 -15.63 3.57
C ALA A 108 12.87 -15.85 3.35
N ILE A 109 12.17 -16.45 4.31
CA ILE A 109 10.74 -16.72 4.20
C ILE A 109 9.94 -15.41 4.10
N THR A 110 10.21 -14.45 4.98
CA THR A 110 9.51 -13.15 4.97
C THR A 110 9.83 -12.35 3.71
N GLY A 111 11.07 -12.41 3.21
CA GLY A 111 11.46 -11.78 1.96
C GLY A 111 10.75 -12.36 0.74
N ILE A 112 10.68 -13.69 0.62
CA ILE A 112 9.95 -14.37 -0.46
C ILE A 112 8.46 -14.02 -0.42
N LEU A 113 7.85 -14.02 0.76
CA LEU A 113 6.45 -13.62 0.92
C LEU A 113 6.22 -12.15 0.54
N ALA A 114 7.14 -11.25 0.93
CA ALA A 114 7.05 -9.84 0.58
C ALA A 114 7.19 -9.60 -0.94
N ILE A 115 8.09 -10.33 -1.61
CA ILE A 115 8.21 -10.30 -3.08
C ILE A 115 6.90 -10.76 -3.72
N PHE A 116 6.39 -11.92 -3.29
CA PHE A 116 5.16 -12.50 -3.86
C PHE A 116 3.98 -11.55 -3.69
N ILE A 117 3.73 -11.07 -2.47
CA ILE A 117 2.64 -10.12 -2.17
C ILE A 117 2.83 -8.82 -2.94
N GLY A 118 4.05 -8.29 -3.01
CA GLY A 118 4.37 -7.06 -3.73
C GLY A 118 4.08 -7.18 -5.23
N VAL A 119 4.49 -8.27 -5.87
CA VAL A 119 4.25 -8.52 -7.30
C VAL A 119 2.75 -8.70 -7.58
N VAL A 120 2.05 -9.48 -6.76
CA VAL A 120 0.58 -9.67 -6.90
C VAL A 120 -0.15 -8.33 -6.73
N THR A 121 0.26 -7.53 -5.75
CA THR A 121 -0.31 -6.20 -5.52
C THR A 121 -0.04 -5.28 -6.71
N PHE A 122 1.19 -5.27 -7.24
CA PHE A 122 1.53 -4.46 -8.41
C PHE A 122 0.67 -4.82 -9.61
N VAL A 123 0.65 -6.10 -10.00
CA VAL A 123 -0.08 -6.57 -11.19
C VAL A 123 -1.58 -6.35 -11.02
N GLY A 124 -2.15 -6.77 -9.89
CA GLY A 124 -3.59 -6.63 -9.63
C GLY A 124 -4.06 -5.19 -9.63
N SER A 125 -3.30 -4.30 -8.97
CA SER A 125 -3.63 -2.88 -8.89
C SER A 125 -3.38 -2.15 -10.21
N ALA A 126 -2.36 -2.51 -10.98
CA ALA A 126 -2.13 -1.98 -12.32
C ALA A 126 -3.27 -2.34 -13.27
N VAL A 127 -3.71 -3.60 -13.27
CA VAL A 127 -4.88 -4.04 -14.05
C VAL A 127 -6.15 -3.30 -13.61
N ALA A 128 -6.36 -3.12 -12.30
CA ALA A 128 -7.49 -2.37 -11.79
C ALA A 128 -7.45 -0.90 -12.24
N ALA A 129 -6.29 -0.25 -12.16
CA ALA A 129 -6.10 1.12 -12.63
C ALA A 129 -6.41 1.26 -14.13
N LEU A 130 -5.91 0.34 -14.97
CA LEU A 130 -6.15 0.34 -16.41
C LEU A 130 -7.62 0.09 -16.77
N LYS A 131 -8.32 -0.77 -16.02
CA LYS A 131 -9.77 -0.98 -16.16
C LYS A 131 -10.56 0.28 -15.79
N LEU A 132 -10.23 0.90 -14.67
CA LEU A 132 -10.88 2.14 -14.22
C LEU A 132 -10.59 3.31 -15.17
N ALA A 133 -9.41 3.34 -15.79
CA ALA A 133 -9.05 4.30 -16.82
C ALA A 133 -9.69 3.99 -18.19
N LYS A 134 -10.43 2.89 -18.32
CA LYS A 134 -11.04 2.40 -19.59
C LYS A 134 -10.00 2.15 -20.71
N VAL A 135 -8.75 1.91 -20.36
CA VAL A 135 -7.68 1.54 -21.30
C VAL A 135 -7.84 0.08 -21.74
N ILE A 136 -8.26 -0.78 -20.81
CA ILE A 136 -8.61 -2.18 -21.08
C ILE A 136 -10.07 -2.44 -20.79
N ASP A 137 -10.63 -3.46 -21.44
CA ASP A 137 -12.05 -3.82 -21.26
C ASP A 137 -12.36 -4.12 -19.79
N GLY A 138 -13.39 -3.46 -19.26
CA GLY A 138 -13.85 -3.62 -17.87
C GLY A 138 -14.53 -4.96 -17.58
N ARG A 139 -14.73 -5.81 -18.59
CA ARG A 139 -15.40 -7.10 -18.43
C ARG A 139 -14.68 -7.97 -17.40
N PRO A 140 -15.41 -8.68 -16.54
CA PRO A 140 -14.79 -9.61 -15.61
C PRO A 140 -14.15 -10.77 -16.38
N ILE A 141 -12.92 -11.11 -15.99
CA ILE A 141 -12.23 -12.29 -16.51
C ILE A 141 -12.65 -13.46 -15.64
N TYR A 142 -13.42 -14.37 -16.21
CA TYR A 142 -13.84 -15.59 -15.50
C TYR A 142 -12.76 -16.66 -15.68
N MET A 143 -12.17 -17.07 -14.58
CA MET A 143 -11.30 -18.25 -14.57
C MET A 143 -12.14 -19.52 -14.42
N PRO A 144 -11.72 -20.67 -15.00
CA PRO A 144 -12.33 -21.96 -14.68
C PRO A 144 -12.26 -22.16 -13.16
N ALA A 145 -13.34 -22.63 -12.56
CA ALA A 145 -13.53 -22.75 -11.10
C ALA A 145 -13.75 -21.42 -10.33
N HIS A 146 -14.00 -20.28 -11.00
CA HIS A 146 -14.29 -19.02 -10.33
C HIS A 146 -15.47 -19.10 -9.35
N SER A 147 -16.56 -19.77 -9.76
CA SER A 147 -17.73 -20.01 -8.90
C SER A 147 -17.41 -20.87 -7.67
N THR A 148 -16.54 -21.87 -7.82
CA THR A 148 -16.12 -22.74 -6.70
C THR A 148 -15.29 -21.95 -5.68
N LEU A 149 -14.34 -21.13 -6.16
CA LEU A 149 -13.53 -20.25 -5.31
C LEU A 149 -14.38 -19.22 -4.58
N LEU A 150 -15.35 -18.59 -5.27
CA LEU A 150 -16.31 -17.69 -4.64
C LEU A 150 -17.15 -18.37 -3.57
N ASN A 151 -17.67 -19.58 -3.85
CA ASN A 151 -18.48 -20.32 -2.88
C ASN A 151 -17.66 -20.71 -1.64
N ILE A 152 -16.41 -21.16 -1.82
CA ILE A 152 -15.51 -21.47 -0.70
C ILE A 152 -15.22 -20.22 0.13
N SER A 153 -14.94 -19.09 -0.50
CA SER A 153 -14.67 -17.83 0.21
C SER A 153 -15.90 -17.32 0.94
N LEU A 154 -17.10 -17.42 0.34
CA LEU A 154 -18.36 -17.06 0.98
C LEU A 154 -18.66 -17.93 2.19
N ILE A 155 -18.45 -19.25 2.09
CA ILE A 155 -18.62 -20.18 3.22
C ILE A 155 -17.63 -19.84 4.34
N ALA A 156 -16.36 -19.60 4.00
CA ALA A 156 -15.34 -19.25 4.99
C ALA A 156 -15.69 -17.93 5.71
N VAL A 157 -16.10 -16.90 4.97
CA VAL A 157 -16.51 -15.61 5.54
C VAL A 157 -17.78 -15.78 6.40
N SER A 158 -18.78 -16.51 5.91
CA SER A 158 -20.01 -16.77 6.67
C SER A 158 -19.72 -17.53 7.97
N TYR A 159 -18.84 -18.53 7.91
CA TYR A 159 -18.41 -19.28 9.09
C TYR A 159 -17.72 -18.36 10.12
N THR A 160 -16.80 -17.52 9.70
CA THR A 160 -16.12 -16.58 10.60
C THR A 160 -17.07 -15.57 11.21
N HIS A 161 -18.06 -15.06 10.46
CA HIS A 161 -19.06 -14.14 10.99
C HIS A 161 -20.08 -14.79 11.92
N LEU A 162 -20.40 -16.08 11.73
CA LEU A 162 -21.33 -16.80 12.60
C LEU A 162 -20.67 -17.34 13.87
N THR A 163 -19.36 -17.62 13.83
CA THR A 163 -18.63 -18.22 14.95
C THR A 163 -17.90 -17.22 15.83
N LEU A 164 -17.64 -16.01 15.34
CA LEU A 164 -17.13 -14.94 16.19
C LEU A 164 -18.28 -14.38 17.04
N PRO A 165 -18.22 -14.48 18.40
CA PRO A 165 -19.23 -13.86 19.24
C PRO A 165 -19.21 -12.35 18.98
N THR A 166 -20.32 -11.81 18.51
CA THR A 166 -20.58 -10.38 18.50
C THR A 166 -20.50 -9.90 19.93
N LYS A 167 -19.35 -9.37 20.33
CA LYS A 167 -19.27 -8.63 21.58
C LYS A 167 -20.14 -7.37 21.40
N ALA A 168 -21.32 -7.46 22.01
CA ALA A 168 -22.15 -6.28 22.28
C ALA A 168 -21.40 -5.30 23.18
#